data_80034d456b7104423f831991270c9bb0
#
_entry.id   80034d456b7104423f831991270c9bb0
#
_cell.length_a   1.000
_cell.length_b   1.000
_cell.length_c   1.000
_cell.angle_alpha   90.00
_cell.angle_beta   90.00
_cell.angle_gamma   90.00
#
_symmetry.space_group_name_H-M   'P 1'
#
loop_
_entity.id
_entity.type
_entity.pdbx_description
1 polymer ?
#
loop_
_entity_poly.entity_id
_entity_poly.type
_entity_poly.pdbx_seq_one_letter_code
_entity_poly.pdbx_strand_id
1 'polypeptide(L)'
;GNKVTPSKNASYKGLEFKIYDTGTITLSGSLHKYWNDGAHNYNDFNNEAVLFILNDLNTKFDIDPSKCILKCLEIGINITPLVPTNEILDNCLLHKTKPFEYQKNSDEGKYKQVQHSQYIIKIYNKALHYKSKGFKIKNEIMRFEIKYTKMQKLNEKGIFSLQDLMNYGLRNFKEIVLNEWQNVLFYDNTIQIDHLSRSSKKALLEYSNPNYWTGLLANNQTKNFTYHKNKLKKIVSKNSKKIQDLTAETIGKKIDFLNSKTIQIDPLTIMSKRIVFNDDNDTKKHICKVTGFNISMQKENSILLSHTGLKYYYNTDKRIFEQIKRRYLSKIWFKSNFEIQIKEIAHNIRNTNSNLRIKQKRIYQPQQINILNQLGI
;
A
#
# COMPACT_ATOMS: atom_id res chain seq x y z
N GLY A 1 10.55 -32.85 17.82
CA GLY A 1 9.22 -32.30 17.61
C GLY A 1 9.23 -30.82 17.86
N ASN A 2 8.84 -29.99 16.87
CA ASN A 2 8.68 -28.54 17.05
C ASN A 2 7.59 -28.32 18.11
N LYS A 3 7.92 -27.80 19.28
CA LYS A 3 6.93 -27.35 20.26
C LYS A 3 6.12 -26.21 19.62
N VAL A 4 4.85 -26.47 19.32
CA VAL A 4 3.92 -25.43 18.86
C VAL A 4 3.68 -24.52 20.05
N THR A 5 4.14 -23.26 19.97
CA THR A 5 3.87 -22.26 21.00
C THR A 5 2.36 -21.98 21.01
N PRO A 6 1.67 -22.13 22.15
CA PRO A 6 0.25 -21.81 22.25
C PRO A 6 -0.01 -20.40 21.79
N SER A 7 -1.09 -20.19 21.05
CA SER A 7 -1.44 -18.88 20.52
C SER A 7 -2.95 -18.76 20.32
N LYS A 8 -3.46 -17.53 20.45
CA LYS A 8 -4.84 -17.15 20.15
C LYS A 8 -4.88 -16.34 18.84
N ASN A 9 -5.93 -16.51 18.08
CA ASN A 9 -6.12 -15.80 16.81
C ASN A 9 -7.33 -14.88 16.90
N ALA A 10 -7.22 -13.69 16.32
CA ALA A 10 -8.32 -12.75 16.14
C ALA A 10 -8.25 -12.13 14.75
N SER A 11 -9.37 -11.72 14.20
CA SER A 11 -9.40 -11.01 12.93
C SER A 11 -10.20 -9.72 13.03
N TYR A 12 -9.76 -8.69 12.31
CA TYR A 12 -10.47 -7.42 12.25
C TYR A 12 -10.23 -6.74 10.90
N LYS A 13 -11.32 -6.49 10.15
CA LYS A 13 -11.28 -5.80 8.85
C LYS A 13 -10.25 -6.36 7.87
N GLY A 14 -10.08 -7.68 7.83
CA GLY A 14 -9.15 -8.37 6.93
C GLY A 14 -7.70 -8.35 7.41
N LEU A 15 -7.44 -7.94 8.64
CA LEU A 15 -6.18 -8.16 9.35
C LEU A 15 -6.34 -9.35 10.30
N GLU A 16 -5.28 -10.15 10.40
CA GLU A 16 -5.18 -11.32 11.26
C GLU A 16 -4.15 -11.04 12.36
N PHE A 17 -4.58 -11.18 13.61
CA PHE A 17 -3.76 -11.07 14.80
C PHE A 17 -3.50 -12.47 15.33
N LYS A 18 -2.25 -12.78 15.61
CA LYS A 18 -1.85 -14.01 16.31
C LYS A 18 -1.09 -13.60 17.57
N ILE A 19 -1.68 -13.91 18.72
CA ILE A 19 -1.19 -13.53 20.05
C ILE A 19 -0.60 -14.77 20.71
N TYR A 20 0.67 -14.73 20.99
CA TYR A 20 1.39 -15.83 21.63
C TYR A 20 1.43 -15.64 23.15
N ASP A 21 1.44 -16.74 23.90
CA ASP A 21 1.51 -16.68 25.37
C ASP A 21 2.80 -16.00 25.88
N THR A 22 3.82 -15.88 25.02
CA THR A 22 5.04 -15.11 25.28
C THR A 22 4.86 -13.59 25.27
N GLY A 23 3.64 -13.09 25.00
CA GLY A 23 3.36 -11.67 24.82
C GLY A 23 3.71 -11.13 23.41
N THR A 24 4.26 -11.97 22.53
CA THR A 24 4.53 -11.58 21.14
C THR A 24 3.23 -11.57 20.35
N ILE A 25 3.01 -10.51 19.55
CA ILE A 25 1.87 -10.40 18.65
C ILE A 25 2.39 -10.34 17.21
N THR A 26 1.82 -11.14 16.31
CA THR A 26 2.03 -10.97 14.88
C THR A 26 0.76 -10.45 14.22
N LEU A 27 0.92 -9.46 13.36
CA LEU A 27 -0.14 -8.86 12.57
C LEU A 27 0.12 -9.11 11.09
N SER A 28 -0.85 -9.65 10.38
CA SER A 28 -0.77 -9.89 8.95
C SER A 28 -2.06 -9.48 8.25
N GLY A 29 -1.98 -9.21 6.93
CA GLY A 29 -3.12 -8.82 6.14
C GLY A 29 -2.84 -7.64 5.22
N SER A 30 -3.89 -7.03 4.71
CA SER A 30 -3.80 -5.93 3.75
C SER A 30 -4.35 -4.65 4.33
N LEU A 31 -3.50 -3.63 4.53
CA LEU A 31 -3.94 -2.29 4.93
C LEU A 31 -4.97 -1.72 3.96
N HIS A 32 -4.84 -2.01 2.66
CA HIS A 32 -5.81 -1.58 1.67
C HIS A 32 -7.18 -2.25 1.83
N LYS A 33 -7.24 -3.54 2.22
CA LYS A 33 -8.50 -4.18 2.59
C LYS A 33 -9.06 -3.59 3.88
N TYR A 34 -8.20 -3.34 4.87
CA TYR A 34 -8.62 -2.67 6.10
C TYR A 34 -9.31 -1.33 5.82
N TRP A 35 -8.77 -0.54 4.88
CA TRP A 35 -9.36 0.71 4.40
C TRP A 35 -10.78 0.51 3.85
N ASN A 36 -11.04 -0.63 3.22
CA ASN A 36 -12.33 -1.01 2.65
C ASN A 36 -13.08 -2.03 3.52
N ASP A 37 -12.96 -1.93 4.85
CA ASP A 37 -13.66 -2.76 5.85
C ASP A 37 -13.47 -4.29 5.66
N GLY A 38 -12.33 -4.69 5.13
CA GLY A 38 -11.97 -6.09 4.87
C GLY A 38 -12.41 -6.61 3.49
N ALA A 39 -13.24 -5.87 2.75
CA ALA A 39 -13.91 -6.37 1.55
C ALA A 39 -12.97 -6.49 0.35
N HIS A 40 -12.27 -5.43 -0.02
CA HIS A 40 -11.50 -5.41 -1.26
C HIS A 40 -10.28 -4.48 -1.23
N ASN A 41 -9.44 -4.56 -2.30
CA ASN A 41 -8.27 -3.70 -2.49
C ASN A 41 -8.04 -3.35 -3.97
N TYR A 42 -9.12 -3.10 -4.72
CA TYR A 42 -9.03 -2.77 -6.15
C TYR A 42 -9.13 -1.28 -6.45
N ASN A 43 -9.66 -0.46 -5.54
CA ASN A 43 -9.72 1.00 -5.68
C ASN A 43 -8.37 1.66 -5.42
N ASP A 44 -8.34 2.99 -5.41
CA ASP A 44 -7.14 3.75 -5.07
C ASP A 44 -6.90 3.74 -3.56
N PHE A 45 -5.63 3.57 -3.21
CA PHE A 45 -5.15 3.56 -1.83
C PHE A 45 -3.92 4.46 -1.76
N ASN A 46 -4.15 5.72 -1.43
CA ASN A 46 -3.14 6.77 -1.44
C ASN A 46 -2.35 6.82 -0.13
N ASN A 47 -1.31 7.65 -0.10
CA ASN A 47 -0.44 7.81 1.07
C ASN A 47 -1.21 8.28 2.32
N GLU A 48 -2.18 9.18 2.16
CA GLU A 48 -3.00 9.66 3.27
C GLU A 48 -3.84 8.54 3.89
N ALA A 49 -4.44 7.68 3.07
CA ALA A 49 -5.18 6.52 3.54
C ALA A 49 -4.28 5.55 4.31
N VAL A 50 -3.03 5.35 3.88
CA VAL A 50 -2.06 4.53 4.62
C VAL A 50 -1.77 5.14 5.98
N LEU A 51 -1.43 6.43 6.04
CA LEU A 51 -1.14 7.13 7.30
C LEU A 51 -2.35 7.13 8.25
N PHE A 52 -3.55 7.32 7.69
CA PHE A 52 -4.78 7.25 8.47
C PHE A 52 -4.95 5.87 9.13
N ILE A 53 -4.75 4.78 8.37
CA ILE A 53 -4.87 3.42 8.92
C ILE A 53 -3.83 3.15 9.99
N LEU A 54 -2.57 3.54 9.78
CA LEU A 54 -1.52 3.33 10.76
C LEU A 54 -1.83 4.04 12.08
N ASN A 55 -2.40 5.25 11.99
CA ASN A 55 -2.89 5.97 13.16
C ASN A 55 -4.11 5.28 13.81
N ASP A 56 -5.04 4.78 13.01
CA ASP A 56 -6.22 4.05 13.51
C ASP A 56 -5.83 2.74 14.23
N LEU A 57 -4.82 2.03 13.71
CA LEU A 57 -4.27 0.83 14.34
C LEU A 57 -3.56 1.15 15.66
N ASN A 58 -2.79 2.24 15.71
CA ASN A 58 -2.16 2.70 16.94
C ASN A 58 -3.23 3.05 18.00
N THR A 59 -4.26 3.80 17.61
CA THR A 59 -5.30 4.24 18.54
C THR A 59 -6.17 3.09 19.06
N LYS A 60 -6.50 2.11 18.20
CA LYS A 60 -7.42 1.01 18.56
C LYS A 60 -6.75 -0.15 19.28
N PHE A 61 -5.52 -0.46 18.87
CA PHE A 61 -4.85 -1.67 19.30
C PHE A 61 -3.50 -1.39 19.99
N ASP A 62 -3.20 -0.11 20.26
CA ASP A 62 -1.93 0.34 20.86
C ASP A 62 -0.69 -0.15 20.08
N ILE A 63 -0.83 -0.23 18.75
CA ILE A 63 0.24 -0.65 17.86
C ILE A 63 1.21 0.52 17.68
N ASP A 64 2.33 0.48 18.41
CA ASP A 64 3.43 1.44 18.26
C ASP A 64 4.26 1.08 17.00
N PRO A 65 4.29 1.95 15.95
CA PRO A 65 5.03 1.67 14.73
C PRO A 65 6.53 1.43 14.95
N SER A 66 7.13 2.00 15.99
CA SER A 66 8.54 1.86 16.30
C SER A 66 8.90 0.45 16.82
N LYS A 67 7.92 -0.23 17.44
CA LYS A 67 8.05 -1.60 17.95
C LYS A 67 7.62 -2.67 16.95
N CYS A 68 7.02 -2.26 15.83
CA CYS A 68 6.52 -3.18 14.80
C CYS A 68 7.62 -3.57 13.83
N ILE A 69 8.24 -4.72 14.04
CA ILE A 69 9.27 -5.27 13.13
C ILE A 69 8.62 -5.85 11.88
N LEU A 70 9.03 -5.37 10.72
CA LEU A 70 8.55 -5.85 9.44
C LEU A 70 9.17 -7.20 9.08
N LYS A 71 8.33 -8.20 8.84
CA LYS A 71 8.74 -9.55 8.41
C LYS A 71 8.47 -9.81 6.94
N CYS A 72 7.50 -9.09 6.37
CA CYS A 72 7.08 -9.19 4.98
C CYS A 72 6.49 -7.84 4.58
N LEU A 73 6.73 -7.41 3.35
CA LEU A 73 6.11 -6.21 2.78
C LEU A 73 5.67 -6.49 1.36
N GLU A 74 4.43 -6.15 1.05
CA GLU A 74 3.88 -6.23 -0.29
C GLU A 74 3.55 -4.84 -0.82
N ILE A 75 4.16 -4.48 -1.94
CA ILE A 75 3.96 -3.20 -2.62
C ILE A 75 3.31 -3.49 -3.96
N GLY A 76 2.11 -2.99 -4.17
CA GLY A 76 1.37 -3.25 -5.40
C GLY A 76 0.70 -2.00 -5.94
N ILE A 77 0.74 -1.84 -7.25
CA ILE A 77 0.12 -0.74 -7.96
C ILE A 77 -1.00 -1.25 -8.86
N ASN A 78 -2.17 -0.61 -8.76
CA ASN A 78 -3.30 -0.87 -9.63
C ASN A 78 -3.34 0.20 -10.74
N ILE A 79 -3.35 -0.22 -11.99
CA ILE A 79 -3.45 0.69 -13.13
C ILE A 79 -4.57 0.25 -14.08
N THR A 80 -5.10 1.19 -14.85
CA THR A 80 -5.88 0.87 -16.03
C THR A 80 -4.89 0.62 -17.16
N PRO A 81 -4.80 -0.60 -17.71
CA PRO A 81 -3.83 -0.92 -18.74
C PRO A 81 -4.21 -0.30 -20.09
N LEU A 82 -3.22 -0.06 -20.95
CA LEU A 82 -3.41 0.50 -22.30
C LEU A 82 -3.86 -0.54 -23.32
N VAL A 83 -3.55 -1.79 -23.05
CA VAL A 83 -4.00 -2.97 -23.79
C VAL A 83 -4.56 -3.98 -22.80
N PRO A 84 -5.34 -4.98 -23.21
CA PRO A 84 -5.89 -5.98 -22.29
C PRO A 84 -4.83 -6.58 -21.38
N THR A 85 -5.11 -6.69 -20.08
CA THR A 85 -4.16 -7.24 -19.10
C THR A 85 -3.70 -8.63 -19.50
N ASN A 86 -4.58 -9.45 -20.05
CA ASN A 86 -4.24 -10.81 -20.48
C ASN A 86 -3.16 -10.80 -21.57
N GLU A 87 -3.21 -9.83 -22.49
CA GLU A 87 -2.19 -9.65 -23.52
C GLU A 87 -0.84 -9.24 -22.90
N ILE A 88 -0.84 -8.32 -21.93
CA ILE A 88 0.37 -7.96 -21.19
C ILE A 88 0.95 -9.20 -20.48
N LEU A 89 0.12 -10.01 -19.84
CA LEU A 89 0.54 -11.22 -19.13
C LEU A 89 1.18 -12.23 -20.09
N ASP A 90 0.55 -12.47 -21.24
CA ASP A 90 1.04 -13.43 -22.24
C ASP A 90 2.44 -13.02 -22.74
N ASN A 91 2.68 -11.72 -22.86
CA ASN A 91 3.93 -11.13 -23.33
C ASN A 91 5.03 -10.97 -22.25
N CYS A 92 4.72 -11.15 -20.96
CA CYS A 92 5.72 -11.22 -19.90
C CYS A 92 6.38 -12.62 -19.90
N LEU A 93 7.61 -12.69 -20.38
CA LEU A 93 8.35 -13.96 -20.55
C LEU A 93 9.15 -14.32 -19.30
N LEU A 94 10.11 -13.46 -18.93
CA LEU A 94 10.98 -13.65 -17.77
C LEU A 94 11.01 -12.38 -16.91
N HIS A 95 11.36 -12.54 -15.66
CA HIS A 95 11.80 -11.44 -14.81
C HIS A 95 13.26 -11.69 -14.43
N LYS A 96 14.16 -10.78 -14.91
CA LYS A 96 15.62 -11.02 -14.89
C LYS A 96 15.97 -12.28 -15.67
N THR A 97 16.29 -13.36 -14.96
CA THR A 97 16.67 -14.65 -15.57
C THR A 97 15.69 -15.78 -15.28
N LYS A 98 14.58 -15.50 -14.59
CA LYS A 98 13.60 -16.50 -14.20
C LYS A 98 12.29 -16.37 -14.99
N PRO A 99 11.72 -17.46 -15.50
CA PRO A 99 10.47 -17.42 -16.26
C PRO A 99 9.29 -17.02 -15.38
N PHE A 100 8.31 -16.36 -15.99
CA PHE A 100 7.01 -16.19 -15.39
C PHE A 100 6.20 -17.46 -15.52
N GLU A 101 5.57 -17.86 -14.42
CA GLU A 101 4.70 -19.01 -14.36
C GLU A 101 3.25 -18.58 -14.11
N TYR A 102 2.32 -19.17 -14.85
CA TYR A 102 0.90 -19.01 -14.55
C TYR A 102 0.55 -19.74 -13.26
N GLN A 103 -0.01 -18.99 -12.31
CA GLN A 103 -0.62 -19.54 -11.09
C GLN A 103 -2.13 -19.72 -11.25
N LYS A 104 -2.75 -18.91 -12.10
CA LYS A 104 -4.11 -19.04 -12.57
C LYS A 104 -4.17 -18.63 -14.04
N ASN A 105 -4.82 -19.43 -14.87
CA ASN A 105 -5.02 -19.15 -16.29
C ASN A 105 -6.42 -19.64 -16.69
N SER A 106 -7.44 -18.86 -16.38
CA SER A 106 -8.84 -19.16 -16.67
C SER A 106 -9.58 -17.86 -17.02
N ASP A 107 -10.80 -17.98 -17.54
CA ASP A 107 -11.66 -16.83 -17.87
C ASP A 107 -12.03 -16.01 -16.63
N GLU A 108 -12.04 -16.63 -15.45
CA GLU A 108 -12.27 -15.92 -14.18
C GLU A 108 -11.06 -15.10 -13.71
N GLY A 109 -9.91 -15.25 -14.34
CA GLY A 109 -8.73 -14.46 -14.07
C GLY A 109 -7.43 -15.09 -14.50
N LYS A 110 -6.49 -14.26 -14.89
CA LYS A 110 -5.12 -14.66 -15.20
C LYS A 110 -4.16 -14.04 -14.21
N TYR A 111 -3.21 -14.85 -13.76
CA TYR A 111 -2.21 -14.46 -12.78
C TYR A 111 -0.88 -15.16 -13.08
N LYS A 112 0.16 -14.38 -13.30
CA LYS A 112 1.55 -14.82 -13.42
C LYS A 112 2.41 -14.36 -12.26
N GLN A 113 3.38 -15.16 -11.87
CA GLN A 113 4.39 -14.78 -10.89
C GLN A 113 5.78 -15.32 -11.22
N VAL A 114 6.78 -14.69 -10.61
CA VAL A 114 8.17 -15.17 -10.56
C VAL A 114 8.66 -15.18 -9.13
N GLN A 115 9.13 -16.32 -8.67
CA GLN A 115 9.71 -16.50 -7.34
C GLN A 115 11.22 -16.25 -7.36
N HIS A 116 11.69 -15.22 -6.66
CA HIS A 116 13.11 -15.01 -6.33
C HIS A 116 13.39 -15.47 -4.89
N SER A 117 14.68 -15.48 -4.53
CA SER A 117 15.10 -15.94 -3.18
C SER A 117 14.58 -15.08 -2.03
N GLN A 118 14.28 -13.79 -2.28
CA GLN A 118 13.86 -12.82 -1.27
C GLN A 118 12.53 -12.15 -1.55
N TYR A 119 12.02 -12.25 -2.78
CA TYR A 119 10.78 -11.59 -3.17
C TYR A 119 10.09 -12.32 -4.34
N ILE A 120 8.83 -12.00 -4.53
CA ILE A 120 7.99 -12.51 -5.62
C ILE A 120 7.51 -11.31 -6.44
N ILE A 121 7.62 -11.40 -7.76
CA ILE A 121 6.95 -10.47 -8.68
C ILE A 121 5.65 -11.12 -9.12
N LYS A 122 4.56 -10.35 -9.05
CA LYS A 122 3.22 -10.81 -9.45
C LYS A 122 2.59 -9.81 -10.40
N ILE A 123 1.94 -10.33 -11.44
CA ILE A 123 1.17 -9.56 -12.40
C ILE A 123 -0.16 -10.27 -12.60
N TYR A 124 -1.28 -9.54 -12.50
CA TYR A 124 -2.59 -10.16 -12.67
C TYR A 124 -3.71 -9.18 -13.00
N ASN A 125 -4.78 -9.72 -13.59
CA ASN A 125 -6.01 -9.00 -13.83
C ASN A 125 -6.83 -8.91 -12.55
N LYS A 126 -6.71 -7.78 -11.88
CA LYS A 126 -7.36 -7.51 -10.60
C LYS A 126 -8.88 -7.36 -10.74
N ALA A 127 -9.34 -6.79 -11.85
CA ALA A 127 -10.76 -6.64 -12.11
C ALA A 127 -11.45 -7.99 -12.24
N LEU A 128 -10.91 -8.92 -13.04
CA LEU A 128 -11.45 -10.28 -13.17
C LEU A 128 -11.44 -11.02 -11.82
N HIS A 129 -10.36 -10.90 -11.04
CA HIS A 129 -10.29 -11.50 -9.72
C HIS A 129 -11.42 -11.06 -8.78
N TYR A 130 -11.84 -9.78 -8.85
CA TYR A 130 -12.95 -9.31 -8.01
C TYR A 130 -14.32 -9.48 -8.65
N LYS A 131 -14.41 -9.49 -9.99
CA LYS A 131 -15.65 -9.87 -10.69
C LYS A 131 -16.06 -11.31 -10.35
N SER A 132 -15.10 -12.25 -10.31
CA SER A 132 -15.37 -13.64 -9.90
C SER A 132 -15.83 -13.78 -8.44
N LYS A 133 -15.67 -12.73 -7.62
CA LYS A 133 -16.17 -12.62 -6.24
C LYS A 133 -17.46 -11.83 -6.12
N GLY A 134 -18.12 -11.53 -7.24
CA GLY A 134 -19.40 -10.80 -7.26
C GLY A 134 -19.30 -9.27 -7.25
N PHE A 135 -18.09 -8.68 -7.29
CA PHE A 135 -17.95 -7.22 -7.33
C PHE A 135 -18.23 -6.66 -8.73
N LYS A 136 -19.00 -5.58 -8.79
CA LYS A 136 -19.29 -4.86 -10.04
C LYS A 136 -18.15 -3.88 -10.36
N ILE A 137 -17.23 -4.27 -11.23
CA ILE A 137 -16.10 -3.44 -11.66
C ILE A 137 -16.27 -3.10 -13.14
N LYS A 138 -16.37 -1.82 -13.48
CA LYS A 138 -16.58 -1.37 -14.87
C LYS A 138 -15.29 -1.50 -15.68
N ASN A 139 -14.20 -0.94 -15.19
CA ASN A 139 -12.94 -0.83 -15.92
C ASN A 139 -12.01 -2.01 -15.64
N GLU A 140 -11.16 -2.31 -16.61
CA GLU A 140 -10.09 -3.27 -16.39
C GLU A 140 -9.04 -2.70 -15.43
N ILE A 141 -8.49 -3.56 -14.58
CA ILE A 141 -7.46 -3.21 -13.60
C ILE A 141 -6.36 -4.25 -13.67
N MET A 142 -5.18 -3.83 -14.09
CA MET A 142 -3.95 -4.62 -13.96
C MET A 142 -3.27 -4.27 -12.63
N ARG A 143 -2.80 -5.29 -11.92
CA ARG A 143 -1.95 -5.09 -10.75
C ARG A 143 -0.57 -5.66 -11.01
N PHE A 144 0.44 -4.81 -10.80
CA PHE A 144 1.84 -5.19 -10.67
C PHE A 144 2.25 -5.12 -9.20
N GLU A 145 2.91 -6.15 -8.68
CA GLU A 145 3.15 -6.31 -7.25
C GLU A 145 4.51 -6.93 -6.96
N ILE A 146 5.20 -6.37 -5.98
CA ILE A 146 6.45 -6.88 -5.41
C ILE A 146 6.16 -7.31 -3.98
N LYS A 147 6.25 -8.61 -3.70
CA LYS A 147 6.10 -9.16 -2.35
C LYS A 147 7.46 -9.55 -1.80
N TYR A 148 8.01 -8.76 -0.89
CA TYR A 148 9.22 -9.12 -0.14
C TYR A 148 8.87 -10.19 0.89
N THR A 149 9.39 -11.40 0.70
CA THR A 149 9.25 -12.53 1.62
C THR A 149 10.38 -12.57 2.65
N LYS A 150 11.47 -11.87 2.38
CA LYS A 150 12.58 -11.59 3.29
C LYS A 150 12.91 -10.10 3.24
N MET A 151 13.19 -9.52 4.39
CA MET A 151 13.37 -8.06 4.50
C MET A 151 14.79 -7.57 4.18
N GLN A 152 15.76 -8.44 3.92
CA GLN A 152 17.19 -8.06 3.71
C GLN A 152 17.38 -6.88 2.77
N LYS A 153 16.75 -6.90 1.59
CA LYS A 153 16.85 -5.79 0.61
C LYS A 153 16.27 -4.47 1.10
N LEU A 154 15.30 -4.51 1.99
CA LEU A 154 14.71 -3.31 2.58
C LEU A 154 15.49 -2.88 3.82
N ASN A 155 16.07 -3.82 4.56
CA ASN A 155 16.96 -3.53 5.67
C ASN A 155 18.22 -2.78 5.20
N GLU A 156 18.77 -3.11 4.01
CA GLU A 156 19.85 -2.37 3.36
C GLU A 156 19.50 -0.89 3.08
N LYS A 157 18.20 -0.57 3.05
CA LYS A 157 17.67 0.79 2.90
C LYS A 157 17.29 1.44 4.23
N GLY A 158 17.62 0.78 5.36
CA GLY A 158 17.28 1.25 6.70
C GLY A 158 15.84 0.97 7.12
N ILE A 159 15.11 0.08 6.42
CA ILE A 159 13.70 -0.22 6.74
C ILE A 159 13.64 -1.53 7.52
N PHE A 160 13.53 -1.46 8.84
CA PHE A 160 13.40 -2.59 9.76
C PHE A 160 12.03 -2.64 10.42
N SER A 161 11.52 -1.48 10.81
CA SER A 161 10.25 -1.31 11.51
C SER A 161 9.20 -0.62 10.63
N LEU A 162 7.98 -0.60 11.12
CA LEU A 162 6.91 0.17 10.48
C LEU A 162 7.19 1.68 10.53
N GLN A 163 7.84 2.15 11.60
CA GLN A 163 8.27 3.56 11.71
C GLN A 163 9.33 3.90 10.65
N ASP A 164 10.28 3.00 10.41
CA ASP A 164 11.30 3.21 9.37
C ASP A 164 10.67 3.27 7.97
N LEU A 165 9.67 2.41 7.71
CA LEU A 165 8.91 2.45 6.47
C LEU A 165 8.19 3.80 6.27
N MET A 166 7.58 4.34 7.34
CA MET A 166 6.94 5.65 7.29
C MET A 166 7.96 6.77 7.05
N ASN A 167 9.12 6.70 7.70
CA ASN A 167 10.21 7.68 7.54
C ASN A 167 10.83 7.61 6.14
N TYR A 168 11.00 6.40 5.60
CA TYR A 168 11.48 6.20 4.23
C TYR A 168 10.54 6.82 3.20
N GLY A 169 9.23 6.75 3.45
CA GLY A 169 8.19 7.35 2.62
C GLY A 169 7.82 6.50 1.38
N LEU A 170 6.53 6.37 1.16
CA LEU A 170 6.00 5.52 0.09
C LEU A 170 6.38 5.99 -1.32
N ARG A 171 6.61 7.30 -1.51
CA ARG A 171 7.06 7.87 -2.79
C ARG A 171 8.38 7.27 -3.27
N ASN A 172 9.28 6.95 -2.34
CA ASN A 172 10.61 6.43 -2.66
C ASN A 172 10.58 4.99 -3.22
N PHE A 173 9.44 4.31 -3.14
CA PHE A 173 9.25 3.03 -3.82
C PHE A 173 9.01 3.14 -5.33
N LYS A 174 8.78 4.35 -5.86
CA LYS A 174 8.55 4.54 -7.31
C LYS A 174 9.66 3.95 -8.15
N GLU A 175 10.91 4.29 -7.85
CA GLU A 175 12.07 3.81 -8.60
C GLU A 175 12.21 2.29 -8.49
N ILE A 176 11.95 1.72 -7.31
CA ILE A 176 12.01 0.27 -7.09
C ILE A 176 10.97 -0.43 -7.96
N VAL A 177 9.73 0.05 -7.97
CA VAL A 177 8.63 -0.54 -8.75
C VAL A 177 8.90 -0.43 -10.25
N LEU A 178 9.37 0.73 -10.73
CA LEU A 178 9.69 0.94 -12.13
C LEU A 178 10.89 0.09 -12.57
N ASN A 179 11.92 -0.01 -11.74
CA ASN A 179 13.10 -0.84 -12.03
C ASN A 179 12.72 -2.33 -12.11
N GLU A 180 11.91 -2.85 -11.18
CA GLU A 180 11.50 -4.25 -11.27
C GLU A 180 10.56 -4.49 -12.47
N TRP A 181 9.73 -3.52 -12.88
CA TRP A 181 8.96 -3.61 -14.11
C TRP A 181 9.87 -3.63 -15.35
N GLN A 182 10.89 -2.76 -15.44
CA GLN A 182 11.85 -2.73 -16.55
C GLN A 182 12.76 -3.98 -16.61
N ASN A 183 12.87 -4.73 -15.51
CA ASN A 183 13.56 -6.02 -15.48
C ASN A 183 12.71 -7.19 -16.03
N VAL A 184 11.47 -6.94 -16.41
CA VAL A 184 10.68 -7.91 -17.17
C VAL A 184 11.23 -8.03 -18.58
N LEU A 185 11.53 -9.23 -19.02
CA LEU A 185 11.76 -9.53 -20.43
C LEU A 185 10.38 -9.63 -21.08
N PHE A 186 10.04 -8.57 -21.80
CA PHE A 186 8.73 -8.41 -22.42
C PHE A 186 8.84 -8.60 -23.94
N TYR A 187 7.99 -9.43 -24.51
CA TYR A 187 7.85 -9.56 -25.94
C TYR A 187 6.73 -8.65 -26.42
N ASP A 188 7.10 -7.57 -27.14
CA ASP A 188 6.08 -6.63 -27.63
C ASP A 188 5.46 -7.16 -28.92
N ASN A 189 4.23 -7.67 -28.82
CA ASN A 189 3.51 -8.25 -29.95
C ASN A 189 3.01 -7.19 -30.98
N THR A 190 3.23 -5.90 -30.68
CA THR A 190 2.93 -4.80 -31.64
C THR A 190 4.08 -4.51 -32.60
N ILE A 191 5.13 -5.33 -32.60
CA ILE A 191 6.27 -5.17 -33.51
C ILE A 191 5.81 -5.26 -34.99
N GLN A 192 6.07 -4.21 -35.73
CA GLN A 192 5.85 -4.18 -37.19
C GLN A 192 6.97 -4.95 -37.87
N ILE A 193 6.64 -6.08 -38.48
CA ILE A 193 7.62 -7.01 -39.03
C ILE A 193 8.00 -6.74 -40.49
N ASP A 194 7.17 -5.98 -41.24
CA ASP A 194 7.28 -5.84 -42.70
C ASP A 194 8.65 -5.34 -43.14
N HIS A 195 9.19 -4.36 -42.45
CA HIS A 195 10.47 -3.72 -42.76
C HIS A 195 11.71 -4.39 -42.12
N LEU A 196 11.52 -5.51 -41.41
CA LEU A 196 12.59 -6.21 -40.76
C LEU A 196 13.32 -7.14 -41.73
N SER A 197 14.65 -7.28 -41.54
CA SER A 197 15.46 -8.27 -42.27
C SER A 197 14.96 -9.69 -41.96
N ARG A 198 15.20 -10.62 -42.92
CA ARG A 198 14.87 -12.05 -42.77
C ARG A 198 15.45 -12.65 -41.49
N SER A 199 16.66 -12.27 -41.12
CA SER A 199 17.31 -12.72 -39.88
C SER A 199 16.64 -12.19 -38.61
N SER A 200 16.15 -10.94 -38.66
CA SER A 200 15.40 -10.38 -37.54
C SER A 200 14.02 -11.01 -37.38
N LYS A 201 13.32 -11.28 -38.50
CA LYS A 201 12.03 -11.99 -38.48
C LYS A 201 12.19 -13.39 -37.89
N LYS A 202 13.23 -14.16 -38.31
CA LYS A 202 13.54 -15.48 -37.73
C LYS A 202 13.82 -15.37 -36.22
N ALA A 203 14.62 -14.41 -35.79
CA ALA A 203 14.97 -14.22 -34.39
C ALA A 203 13.71 -13.90 -33.52
N LEU A 204 12.77 -13.13 -34.03
CA LEU A 204 11.53 -12.81 -33.29
C LEU A 204 10.67 -14.04 -33.01
N LEU A 205 10.66 -15.02 -33.90
CA LEU A 205 9.95 -16.29 -33.67
C LEU A 205 10.54 -17.04 -32.47
N GLU A 206 11.87 -17.02 -32.32
CA GLU A 206 12.55 -17.60 -31.16
C GLU A 206 12.30 -16.76 -29.90
N TYR A 207 12.37 -15.41 -30.00
CA TYR A 207 12.26 -14.49 -28.88
C TYR A 207 10.88 -14.46 -28.23
N SER A 208 9.82 -14.85 -28.93
CA SER A 208 8.47 -14.97 -28.37
C SER A 208 8.34 -16.17 -27.42
N ASN A 209 9.26 -17.15 -27.52
CA ASN A 209 9.19 -18.39 -26.75
C ASN A 209 10.03 -18.29 -25.47
N PRO A 210 9.42 -18.39 -24.25
CA PRO A 210 10.16 -18.40 -22.98
C PRO A 210 11.25 -19.49 -22.92
N ASN A 211 11.04 -20.66 -23.56
CA ASN A 211 12.00 -21.77 -23.54
C ASN A 211 13.30 -21.45 -24.27
N TYR A 212 13.26 -20.59 -25.29
CA TYR A 212 14.47 -20.10 -25.94
C TYR A 212 15.40 -19.42 -24.92
N TRP A 213 14.84 -18.52 -24.12
CA TRP A 213 15.59 -17.73 -23.16
C TRP A 213 16.11 -18.58 -21.98
N THR A 214 15.27 -19.47 -21.46
CA THR A 214 15.67 -20.39 -20.38
C THR A 214 16.69 -21.41 -20.86
N GLY A 215 16.62 -21.84 -22.13
CA GLY A 215 17.62 -22.70 -22.77
C GLY A 215 18.99 -22.06 -22.85
N LEU A 216 19.07 -20.77 -23.22
CA LEU A 216 20.34 -20.03 -23.20
C LEU A 216 20.98 -19.99 -21.80
N LEU A 217 20.16 -19.80 -20.78
CA LEU A 217 20.62 -19.75 -19.38
C LEU A 217 21.06 -21.12 -18.87
N ALA A 218 20.27 -22.17 -19.16
CA ALA A 218 20.60 -23.54 -18.78
C ALA A 218 21.92 -24.04 -19.38
N ASN A 219 22.22 -23.58 -20.58
CA ASN A 219 23.47 -23.92 -21.28
C ASN A 219 24.63 -22.94 -20.95
N ASN A 220 24.51 -22.15 -19.86
CA ASN A 220 25.53 -21.17 -19.45
C ASN A 220 25.87 -20.09 -20.50
N GLN A 221 25.00 -19.83 -21.47
CA GLN A 221 25.19 -18.88 -22.55
C GLN A 221 24.75 -17.46 -22.15
N THR A 222 25.21 -16.96 -21.01
CA THR A 222 24.81 -15.65 -20.48
C THR A 222 25.17 -14.48 -21.40
N LYS A 223 26.27 -14.56 -22.14
CA LYS A 223 26.64 -13.56 -23.14
C LYS A 223 25.65 -13.54 -24.30
N ASN A 224 25.23 -14.70 -24.79
CA ASN A 224 24.20 -14.81 -25.83
C ASN A 224 22.86 -14.32 -25.35
N PHE A 225 22.47 -14.68 -24.14
CA PHE A 225 21.25 -14.16 -23.52
C PHE A 225 21.25 -12.62 -23.51
N THR A 226 22.31 -11.98 -23.06
CA THR A 226 22.46 -10.53 -23.03
C THR A 226 22.42 -9.92 -24.43
N TYR A 227 23.14 -10.53 -25.39
CA TYR A 227 23.15 -10.09 -26.79
C TYR A 227 21.75 -10.12 -27.40
N HIS A 228 21.06 -11.23 -27.29
CA HIS A 228 19.70 -11.41 -27.84
C HIS A 228 18.67 -10.51 -27.16
N LYS A 229 18.77 -10.33 -25.82
CA LYS A 229 17.94 -9.37 -25.09
C LYS A 229 18.12 -7.95 -25.62
N ASN A 230 19.36 -7.51 -25.84
CA ASN A 230 19.65 -6.19 -26.38
C ASN A 230 19.18 -6.06 -27.85
N LYS A 231 19.31 -7.12 -28.63
CA LYS A 231 18.79 -7.16 -30.02
C LYS A 231 17.24 -7.01 -30.01
N LEU A 232 16.54 -7.74 -29.15
CA LEU A 232 15.08 -7.60 -28.99
C LEU A 232 14.72 -6.18 -28.60
N LYS A 233 15.37 -5.61 -27.58
CA LYS A 233 15.13 -4.21 -27.16
C LYS A 233 15.32 -3.22 -28.31
N LYS A 234 16.37 -3.41 -29.14
CA LYS A 234 16.62 -2.55 -30.31
C LYS A 234 15.54 -2.68 -31.37
N ILE A 235 15.01 -3.88 -31.60
CA ILE A 235 13.89 -4.09 -32.55
C ILE A 235 12.62 -3.41 -32.01
N VAL A 236 12.26 -3.66 -30.74
CA VAL A 236 11.11 -3.08 -30.06
C VAL A 236 11.15 -1.55 -30.12
N SER A 237 12.30 -0.94 -29.75
CA SER A 237 12.45 0.52 -29.69
C SER A 237 12.20 1.22 -31.03
N LYS A 238 12.41 0.53 -32.14
CA LYS A 238 12.27 1.11 -33.50
C LYS A 238 10.96 0.73 -34.21
N ASN A 239 10.40 -0.42 -33.87
CA ASN A 239 9.35 -1.03 -34.71
C ASN A 239 8.09 -1.44 -33.93
N SER A 240 7.89 -0.97 -32.70
CA SER A 240 6.70 -1.32 -31.91
C SER A 240 6.04 -0.09 -31.26
N LYS A 241 4.88 -0.29 -30.67
CA LYS A 241 4.19 0.70 -29.83
C LYS A 241 4.84 0.86 -28.45
N LYS A 242 5.87 0.09 -28.12
CA LYS A 242 6.61 0.12 -26.83
C LYS A 242 5.70 -0.06 -25.62
N ILE A 243 4.88 -1.10 -25.65
CA ILE A 243 3.87 -1.38 -24.59
C ILE A 243 4.50 -1.44 -23.21
N GLN A 244 5.71 -2.01 -23.08
CA GLN A 244 6.41 -2.06 -21.79
C GLN A 244 6.71 -0.66 -21.24
N ASP A 245 7.23 0.25 -22.08
CA ASP A 245 7.58 1.61 -21.69
C ASP A 245 6.34 2.44 -21.36
N LEU A 246 5.29 2.33 -22.16
CA LEU A 246 4.01 3.00 -21.91
C LEU A 246 3.36 2.50 -20.62
N THR A 247 3.50 1.21 -20.32
CA THR A 247 3.01 0.64 -19.04
C THR A 247 3.85 1.17 -17.88
N ALA A 248 5.18 1.28 -18.03
CA ALA A 248 6.05 1.89 -17.02
C ALA A 248 5.65 3.35 -16.74
N GLU A 249 5.38 4.13 -17.79
CA GLU A 249 4.90 5.51 -17.66
C GLU A 249 3.56 5.57 -16.91
N THR A 250 2.63 4.68 -17.24
CA THR A 250 1.32 4.57 -16.56
C THR A 250 1.48 4.23 -15.09
N ILE A 251 2.37 3.28 -14.75
CA ILE A 251 2.74 2.94 -13.36
C ILE A 251 3.32 4.17 -12.65
N GLY A 252 4.28 4.85 -13.28
CA GLY A 252 4.91 6.04 -12.73
C GLY A 252 3.93 7.17 -12.44
N LYS A 253 3.06 7.50 -13.41
CA LYS A 253 1.99 8.50 -13.25
C LYS A 253 1.01 8.11 -12.13
N LYS A 254 0.67 6.82 -12.02
CA LYS A 254 -0.21 6.34 -10.97
C LYS A 254 0.40 6.48 -9.58
N ILE A 255 1.70 6.16 -9.44
CA ILE A 255 2.41 6.34 -8.18
C ILE A 255 2.48 7.83 -7.80
N ASP A 256 2.81 8.70 -8.75
CA ASP A 256 2.81 10.14 -8.51
C ASP A 256 1.44 10.64 -8.09
N PHE A 257 0.38 10.20 -8.78
CA PHE A 257 -1.00 10.53 -8.42
C PHE A 257 -1.36 10.09 -6.99
N LEU A 258 -0.98 8.87 -6.57
CA LEU A 258 -1.25 8.37 -5.22
C LEU A 258 -0.45 9.10 -4.13
N ASN A 259 0.67 9.73 -4.50
CA ASN A 259 1.51 10.50 -3.59
C ASN A 259 1.31 12.02 -3.70
N SER A 260 0.80 12.53 -4.84
CA SER A 260 0.63 13.98 -5.08
C SER A 260 -0.68 14.53 -4.56
N LYS A 261 -1.65 13.67 -4.31
CA LYS A 261 -2.88 14.09 -3.66
C LYS A 261 -2.60 14.29 -2.17
N THR A 262 -2.08 15.48 -1.86
CA THR A 262 -2.83 16.39 -1.01
C THR A 262 -4.19 16.60 -1.67
N ILE A 263 -5.08 15.61 -1.62
CA ILE A 263 -6.47 15.93 -1.73
C ILE A 263 -6.64 16.95 -0.60
N GLN A 264 -7.07 18.16 -0.91
CA GLN A 264 -7.96 18.87 -0.02
C GLN A 264 -9.22 17.99 0.10
N ILE A 265 -9.05 16.80 0.61
CA ILE A 265 -10.14 16.06 1.20
C ILE A 265 -10.31 16.86 2.48
N ASP A 266 -11.30 17.73 2.46
CA ASP A 266 -11.92 18.15 3.69
C ASP A 266 -11.84 16.95 4.64
N PRO A 267 -11.17 17.07 5.79
CA PRO A 267 -11.09 15.98 6.77
C PRO A 267 -12.44 15.31 7.01
N LEU A 268 -13.54 16.07 6.83
CA LEU A 268 -14.92 15.61 6.81
C LEU A 268 -15.21 14.64 5.64
N THR A 269 -14.55 14.72 4.48
CA THR A 269 -14.82 13.83 3.33
C THR A 269 -14.13 12.47 3.46
N ILE A 270 -12.96 12.38 4.09
CA ILE A 270 -12.35 11.08 4.45
C ILE A 270 -13.23 10.40 5.51
N MET A 271 -13.74 11.14 6.45
CA MET A 271 -14.64 10.66 7.49
C MET A 271 -16.04 10.34 6.94
N SER A 272 -16.60 11.14 6.03
CA SER A 272 -17.92 10.89 5.46
C SER A 272 -17.99 9.64 4.59
N LYS A 273 -16.92 9.26 3.89
CA LYS A 273 -16.87 7.97 3.18
C LYS A 273 -16.81 6.75 4.11
N ARG A 274 -16.42 6.92 5.37
CA ARG A 274 -16.52 5.89 6.42
C ARG A 274 -17.85 5.91 7.16
N ILE A 275 -18.54 7.05 7.17
CA ILE A 275 -19.80 7.27 7.87
C ILE A 275 -21.01 6.72 7.08
N VAL A 276 -20.84 6.31 5.83
CA VAL A 276 -21.93 5.70 5.01
C VAL A 276 -22.19 4.23 5.38
N PHE A 277 -21.72 3.76 6.52
CA PHE A 277 -22.19 2.50 7.10
C PHE A 277 -22.92 2.77 8.40
N ASN A 278 -24.22 2.75 8.28
CA ASN A 278 -25.25 2.75 9.31
C ASN A 278 -25.48 4.07 10.05
N ASP A 279 -26.64 4.57 9.74
CA ASP A 279 -27.57 5.30 10.58
C ASP A 279 -27.03 6.18 11.69
N ASP A 280 -27.51 7.39 11.55
CA ASP A 280 -27.84 8.28 12.60
C ASP A 280 -26.83 9.33 13.04
N ASN A 281 -27.35 10.47 13.15
CA ASN A 281 -26.99 11.73 13.79
C ASN A 281 -25.92 11.71 14.91
N ASP A 282 -25.41 10.56 15.33
CA ASP A 282 -24.49 10.41 16.46
C ASP A 282 -23.00 10.48 16.08
N THR A 283 -22.66 10.24 14.82
CA THR A 283 -21.25 10.19 14.36
C THR A 283 -20.56 11.55 14.34
N LYS A 284 -21.29 12.64 14.14
CA LYS A 284 -20.72 14.01 14.20
C LYS A 284 -20.24 14.41 15.59
N LYS A 285 -20.74 13.75 16.65
CA LYS A 285 -20.39 14.04 18.06
C LYS A 285 -18.98 13.53 18.42
N HIS A 286 -18.44 12.60 17.65
CA HIS A 286 -17.16 11.93 17.94
C HIS A 286 -15.98 12.40 17.10
N ILE A 287 -16.10 13.54 16.43
CA ILE A 287 -15.05 14.13 15.63
C ILE A 287 -14.41 15.30 16.39
N CYS A 288 -13.09 15.30 16.51
CA CYS A 288 -12.38 16.47 17.05
C CYS A 288 -12.57 17.66 16.11
N LYS A 289 -13.30 18.68 16.54
CA LYS A 289 -13.60 19.88 15.74
C LYS A 289 -12.37 20.68 15.32
N VAL A 290 -11.22 20.42 15.95
CA VAL A 290 -9.96 21.16 15.66
C VAL A 290 -9.11 20.40 14.66
N THR A 291 -9.00 19.07 14.81
CA THR A 291 -8.10 18.23 13.99
C THR A 291 -8.86 17.40 12.96
N GLY A 292 -10.20 17.34 13.00
CA GLY A 292 -11.00 16.51 12.12
C GLY A 292 -10.91 15.00 12.38
N PHE A 293 -10.15 14.54 13.39
CA PHE A 293 -9.96 13.13 13.68
C PHE A 293 -11.13 12.54 14.49
N ASN A 294 -11.43 11.26 14.24
CA ASN A 294 -12.45 10.54 15.00
C ASN A 294 -11.97 10.26 16.43
N ILE A 295 -12.74 10.69 17.41
CA ILE A 295 -12.46 10.55 18.85
C ILE A 295 -13.41 9.58 19.57
N SER A 296 -14.18 8.78 18.82
CA SER A 296 -15.17 7.85 19.40
C SER A 296 -14.56 6.83 20.36
N MET A 297 -13.28 6.50 20.16
CA MET A 297 -12.57 5.50 20.97
C MET A 297 -11.69 6.13 22.07
N GLN A 298 -11.74 7.44 22.25
CA GLN A 298 -10.95 8.09 23.31
C GLN A 298 -11.62 7.97 24.67
N LYS A 299 -10.79 7.77 25.71
CA LYS A 299 -11.24 7.96 27.08
C LYS A 299 -11.74 9.40 27.25
N GLU A 300 -12.75 9.58 28.08
CA GLU A 300 -13.48 10.84 28.24
C GLU A 300 -12.62 12.08 28.45
N ASN A 301 -11.52 11.95 29.18
CA ASN A 301 -10.57 13.03 29.47
C ASN A 301 -9.31 12.98 28.59
N SER A 302 -9.27 12.13 27.57
CA SER A 302 -8.12 11.98 26.69
C SER A 302 -8.09 13.05 25.62
N ILE A 303 -6.88 13.60 25.35
CA ILE A 303 -6.59 14.46 24.21
C ILE A 303 -5.67 13.78 23.22
N LEU A 304 -5.49 12.48 23.35
CA LEU A 304 -4.55 11.70 22.57
C LEU A 304 -4.72 11.93 21.07
N LEU A 305 -5.95 12.00 20.61
CA LEU A 305 -6.25 12.22 19.21
C LEU A 305 -5.87 13.62 18.73
N SER A 306 -6.08 14.65 19.56
CA SER A 306 -5.62 15.99 19.25
C SER A 306 -4.09 16.05 19.14
N HIS A 307 -3.37 15.33 19.99
CA HIS A 307 -1.93 15.12 19.88
C HIS A 307 -1.53 14.49 18.55
N THR A 308 -2.15 13.41 18.21
CA THR A 308 -1.90 12.68 16.97
C THR A 308 -2.25 13.53 15.74
N GLY A 309 -3.40 14.20 15.77
CA GLY A 309 -3.82 15.09 14.70
C GLY A 309 -2.86 16.27 14.51
N LEU A 310 -2.35 16.85 15.59
CA LEU A 310 -1.38 17.94 15.53
C LEU A 310 -0.05 17.47 14.93
N LYS A 311 0.46 16.28 15.33
CA LYS A 311 1.66 15.69 14.74
C LYS A 311 1.46 15.37 13.26
N TYR A 312 0.29 14.85 12.91
CA TYR A 312 -0.08 14.60 11.53
C TYR A 312 0.02 15.88 10.68
N TYR A 313 -0.65 16.98 11.09
CA TYR A 313 -0.61 18.24 10.35
C TYR A 313 0.78 18.87 10.31
N TYR A 314 1.55 18.76 11.37
CA TYR A 314 2.96 19.21 11.35
C TYR A 314 3.77 18.54 10.25
N ASN A 315 3.55 17.24 10.02
CA ASN A 315 4.28 16.45 9.04
C ASN A 315 3.72 16.57 7.61
N THR A 316 2.41 16.84 7.48
CA THR A 316 1.71 16.76 6.19
C THR A 316 1.21 18.10 5.66
N ASP A 317 0.74 18.99 6.53
CA ASP A 317 0.31 20.35 6.15
C ASP A 317 0.66 21.38 7.24
N LYS A 318 1.83 21.97 7.09
CA LYS A 318 2.34 22.99 8.01
C LYS A 318 1.44 24.22 8.12
N ARG A 319 0.65 24.55 7.10
CA ARG A 319 -0.25 25.71 7.13
C ARG A 319 -1.38 25.49 8.11
N ILE A 320 -2.02 24.32 8.08
CA ILE A 320 -3.06 23.94 9.04
C ILE A 320 -2.47 23.87 10.45
N PHE A 321 -1.29 23.25 10.61
CA PHE A 321 -0.61 23.21 11.90
C PHE A 321 -0.34 24.60 12.46
N GLU A 322 0.18 25.53 11.67
CA GLU A 322 0.46 26.90 12.10
C GLU A 322 -0.82 27.70 12.44
N GLN A 323 -1.94 27.47 11.75
CA GLN A 323 -3.24 28.04 12.11
C GLN A 323 -3.71 27.54 13.48
N ILE A 324 -3.63 26.23 13.74
CA ILE A 324 -3.97 25.64 15.03
C ILE A 324 -3.03 26.17 16.12
N LYS A 325 -1.73 26.22 15.85
CA LYS A 325 -0.72 26.75 16.75
C LYS A 325 -1.01 28.20 17.16
N ARG A 326 -1.27 29.10 16.21
CA ARG A 326 -1.62 30.50 16.47
C ARG A 326 -2.86 30.65 17.35
N ARG A 327 -3.82 29.73 17.20
CA ARG A 327 -5.07 29.77 17.97
C ARG A 327 -4.93 29.24 19.39
N TYR A 328 -4.11 28.21 19.61
CA TYR A 328 -4.09 27.44 20.84
C TYR A 328 -2.75 27.46 21.59
N LEU A 329 -1.66 27.92 20.99
CA LEU A 329 -0.37 28.06 21.66
C LEU A 329 -0.24 29.45 22.28
N SER A 330 0.16 29.50 23.53
CA SER A 330 0.42 30.79 24.18
C SER A 330 1.71 31.44 23.64
N LYS A 331 1.77 32.81 23.68
CA LYS A 331 2.92 33.55 23.16
C LYS A 331 4.23 33.36 23.93
N ILE A 332 4.17 32.72 25.10
CA ILE A 332 5.32 32.57 26.01
C ILE A 332 6.32 31.52 25.52
N TRP A 333 5.94 30.62 24.56
CA TRP A 333 6.67 29.41 24.19
C TRP A 333 7.59 29.55 22.98
N PHE A 334 8.16 30.71 22.71
CA PHE A 334 9.03 30.93 21.55
C PHE A 334 10.34 30.12 21.55
N LYS A 335 10.73 29.52 22.67
CA LYS A 335 11.95 28.70 22.79
C LYS A 335 11.70 27.24 23.14
N SER A 336 10.45 26.77 23.20
CA SER A 336 10.13 25.39 23.54
C SER A 336 10.34 24.44 22.35
N ASN A 337 10.72 23.20 22.65
CA ASN A 337 10.80 22.17 21.63
C ASN A 337 9.41 21.79 21.11
N PHE A 338 9.37 21.12 19.97
CA PHE A 338 8.14 20.73 19.29
C PHE A 338 7.18 19.91 20.18
N GLU A 339 7.70 18.96 20.96
CA GLU A 339 6.88 18.10 21.84
C GLU A 339 6.19 18.91 22.94
N ILE A 340 6.84 19.91 23.48
CA ILE A 340 6.25 20.83 24.47
C ILE A 340 5.15 21.65 23.83
N GLN A 341 5.38 22.18 22.62
CA GLN A 341 4.37 22.93 21.86
C GLN A 341 3.11 22.08 21.61
N ILE A 342 3.29 20.82 21.16
CA ILE A 342 2.17 19.88 20.95
C ILE A 342 1.39 19.65 22.24
N LYS A 343 2.09 19.43 23.37
CA LYS A 343 1.44 19.20 24.67
C LYS A 343 0.62 20.41 25.12
N GLU A 344 1.13 21.61 24.94
CA GLU A 344 0.42 22.83 25.30
C GLU A 344 -0.80 23.09 24.41
N ILE A 345 -0.64 22.99 23.09
CA ILE A 345 -1.76 23.11 22.14
C ILE A 345 -2.85 22.10 22.49
N ALA A 346 -2.47 20.84 22.71
CA ALA A 346 -3.39 19.79 23.06
C ALA A 346 -4.09 20.03 24.42
N HIS A 347 -3.38 20.57 25.41
CA HIS A 347 -3.94 20.98 26.70
C HIS A 347 -4.99 22.10 26.54
N ASN A 348 -4.68 23.13 25.77
CA ASN A 348 -5.59 24.24 25.52
C ASN A 348 -6.83 23.82 24.72
N ILE A 349 -6.70 22.89 23.77
CA ILE A 349 -7.84 22.26 23.07
C ILE A 349 -8.73 21.51 24.07
N ARG A 350 -8.12 20.76 25.01
CA ARG A 350 -8.86 20.05 26.07
C ARG A 350 -9.70 21.01 26.89
N ASN A 351 -9.08 22.09 27.39
CA ASN A 351 -9.75 23.08 28.21
C ASN A 351 -10.91 23.74 27.45
N THR A 352 -10.73 24.04 26.18
CA THR A 352 -11.81 24.58 25.34
C THR A 352 -12.94 23.57 25.13
N ASN A 353 -12.60 22.27 24.92
CA ASN A 353 -13.59 21.22 24.71
C ASN A 353 -14.30 20.80 26.01
N SER A 354 -13.62 20.84 27.18
CA SER A 354 -14.25 20.51 28.47
C SER A 354 -15.34 21.51 28.81
N ASN A 355 -15.15 22.80 28.52
CA ASN A 355 -16.19 23.81 28.71
C ASN A 355 -17.41 23.60 27.80
N LEU A 356 -17.23 22.93 26.65
CA LEU A 356 -18.34 22.54 25.76
C LEU A 356 -19.03 21.26 26.23
N ARG A 357 -18.31 20.35 26.90
CA ARG A 357 -18.83 19.07 27.41
C ARG A 357 -19.66 19.21 28.68
N ILE A 358 -19.36 20.18 29.54
CA ILE A 358 -20.15 20.47 30.76
C ILE A 358 -21.60 20.79 30.40
N LYS A 359 -21.86 21.27 29.16
CA LYS A 359 -23.22 21.56 28.66
C LYS A 359 -23.91 20.36 27.99
N GLN A 360 -23.22 19.23 27.76
CA GLN A 360 -23.78 18.04 27.13
C GLN A 360 -23.62 16.85 28.07
N LYS A 361 -24.74 16.33 28.61
CA LYS A 361 -24.77 15.09 29.41
C LYS A 361 -24.04 13.98 28.64
N ARG A 362 -23.21 13.22 29.37
CA ARG A 362 -22.44 12.08 28.87
C ARG A 362 -23.33 11.08 28.16
N ILE A 363 -23.11 10.83 26.90
CA ILE A 363 -23.87 9.85 26.13
C ILE A 363 -23.01 8.67 25.71
N TYR A 364 -21.68 8.76 25.86
CA TYR A 364 -20.78 7.73 25.37
C TYR A 364 -19.77 7.29 26.43
N GLN A 365 -19.83 6.01 26.79
CA GLN A 365 -18.70 5.32 27.41
C GLN A 365 -17.87 4.66 26.30
N PRO A 366 -16.55 4.94 26.18
CA PRO A 366 -15.72 4.23 25.22
C PRO A 366 -15.80 2.74 25.58
N GLN A 367 -16.38 1.95 24.69
CA GLN A 367 -16.13 0.51 24.73
C GLN A 367 -14.67 0.33 24.42
N GLN A 368 -13.90 0.04 25.43
CA GLN A 368 -12.59 -0.57 25.25
C GLN A 368 -12.90 -1.91 24.59
N ILE A 369 -12.61 -2.03 23.29
CA ILE A 369 -12.60 -3.33 22.63
C ILE A 369 -11.38 -4.04 23.25
N ASN A 370 -11.61 -4.65 24.38
CA ASN A 370 -10.65 -5.54 24.97
C ASN A 370 -10.64 -6.77 24.06
N ILE A 371 -9.61 -6.89 23.23
CA ILE A 371 -9.39 -8.07 22.39
C ILE A 371 -9.51 -9.35 23.23
N LEU A 372 -9.13 -9.28 24.49
CA LEU A 372 -9.26 -10.36 25.46
C LEU A 372 -10.71 -10.69 25.79
N ASN A 373 -11.60 -9.69 25.89
CA ASN A 373 -13.04 -9.92 26.12
C ASN A 373 -13.74 -10.53 24.90
N GLN A 374 -13.28 -10.23 23.68
CA GLN A 374 -13.80 -10.90 22.48
C GLN A 374 -13.27 -12.34 22.33
N LEU A 375 -12.19 -12.69 23.02
CA LEU A 375 -11.59 -14.01 23.03
C LEU A 375 -12.07 -14.87 24.21
N GLY A 376 -12.98 -14.35 25.05
CA GLY A 376 -13.56 -15.09 26.20
C GLY A 376 -12.53 -15.38 27.30
N ILE A 377 -11.60 -14.45 27.55
CA ILE A 377 -10.60 -14.50 28.63
C ILE A 377 -10.96 -13.45 29.67
#